data_8d807869d7f7e872c9057f6025fff92e
#
_entry.id   8d807869d7f7e872c9057f6025fff92e
#
_cell.length_a   1.000
_cell.length_b   1.000
_cell.length_c   1.000
_cell.angle_alpha   90.00
_cell.angle_beta   90.00
_cell.angle_gamma   90.00
#
_symmetry.space_group_name_H-M   'P 1'
#
loop_
_entity.id
_entity.type
_entity.pdbx_description
1 polymer ?
#
loop_
_entity_poly.entity_id
_entity_poly.type
_entity_poly.pdbx_seq_one_letter_code
_entity_poly.pdbx_strand_id
1 'polypeptide(L)'
;MYTNYEVYKDMLVWMCITGMRFSDTVNLTVLSKDFISGGDRKLGEIKYTSIKTNTLIYVPIVNITENLFEKYSSGKSADQYLFPLTESGNKISNQKINKHIKEICRIIGFNTMVKNPDFGSDGLPIEGTDKPKPLWEWVGSHIGRRRFMRYHIEKGTPVHTIKSMTGHTSTRVFEKYFSIIKSDRMKSMDYGYTLDEGFSKITSNVIDPKIKGGLTPRKKELLLELKSSLDMGIIHEEQWKKSVE
;
A
#
# COMPACT_ATOMS: atom_id res chain seq x y z
N MET A 1 -13.06 18.83 8.04
CA MET A 1 -12.85 18.65 6.58
C MET A 1 -11.45 18.04 6.39
N TYR A 2 -11.35 16.87 5.77
CA TYR A 2 -10.06 16.21 5.55
C TYR A 2 -9.24 16.95 4.50
N THR A 3 -7.93 17.06 4.70
CA THR A 3 -7.06 17.58 3.64
C THR A 3 -6.98 16.57 2.50
N ASN A 4 -6.83 17.01 1.26
CA ASN A 4 -6.73 16.09 0.12
C ASN A 4 -5.61 15.05 0.31
N TYR A 5 -4.45 15.42 0.88
CA TYR A 5 -3.35 14.48 1.12
C TYR A 5 -3.67 13.43 2.18
N GLU A 6 -4.42 13.80 3.21
CA GLU A 6 -4.81 12.88 4.28
C GLU A 6 -5.62 11.70 3.75
N VAL A 7 -6.64 11.97 2.95
CA VAL A 7 -7.48 10.92 2.35
C VAL A 7 -6.66 9.99 1.46
N TYR A 8 -5.78 10.53 0.61
CA TYR A 8 -4.97 9.70 -0.28
C TYR A 8 -3.94 8.88 0.45
N LYS A 9 -3.32 9.44 1.50
CA LYS A 9 -2.43 8.71 2.42
C LYS A 9 -3.19 7.55 3.06
N ASP A 10 -4.35 7.81 3.63
CA ASP A 10 -5.13 6.82 4.36
C ASP A 10 -5.64 5.71 3.42
N MET A 11 -6.07 6.05 2.21
CA MET A 11 -6.41 5.06 1.19
C MET A 11 -5.22 4.20 0.77
N LEU A 12 -4.02 4.78 0.66
CA LEU A 12 -2.80 4.03 0.36
C LEU A 12 -2.47 3.06 1.50
N VAL A 13 -2.50 3.52 2.75
CA VAL A 13 -2.29 2.69 3.94
C VAL A 13 -3.33 1.56 3.99
N TRP A 14 -4.60 1.88 3.74
CA TRP A 14 -5.67 0.88 3.64
C TRP A 14 -5.34 -0.21 2.62
N MET A 15 -4.97 0.16 1.40
CA MET A 15 -4.60 -0.81 0.35
C MET A 15 -3.34 -1.62 0.69
N CYS A 16 -2.39 -1.06 1.44
CA CYS A 16 -1.20 -1.76 1.90
C CYS A 16 -1.51 -2.83 2.95
N ILE A 17 -2.51 -2.60 3.79
CA ILE A 17 -2.84 -3.49 4.92
C ILE A 17 -3.91 -4.52 4.53
N THR A 18 -4.85 -4.15 3.66
CA THR A 18 -5.96 -5.03 3.25
C THR A 18 -5.68 -5.80 1.97
N GLY A 19 -4.71 -5.37 1.18
CA GLY A 19 -4.47 -5.92 -0.16
C GLY A 19 -5.58 -5.62 -1.18
N MET A 20 -6.55 -4.76 -0.86
CA MET A 20 -7.65 -4.41 -1.76
C MET A 20 -7.15 -3.72 -3.02
N ARG A 21 -7.86 -3.94 -4.13
CA ARG A 21 -7.66 -3.12 -5.34
C ARG A 21 -8.23 -1.73 -5.11
N PHE A 22 -7.69 -0.75 -5.80
CA PHE A 22 -8.22 0.61 -5.77
C PHE A 22 -9.72 0.66 -6.12
N SER A 23 -10.15 -0.07 -7.16
CA SER A 23 -11.57 -0.15 -7.55
C SER A 23 -12.47 -0.66 -6.43
N ASP A 24 -12.00 -1.65 -5.67
CA ASP A 24 -12.75 -2.21 -4.54
C ASP A 24 -12.76 -1.22 -3.36
N THR A 25 -11.62 -0.55 -3.10
CA THR A 25 -11.47 0.44 -2.02
C THR A 25 -12.43 1.63 -2.18
N VAL A 26 -12.56 2.20 -3.38
CA VAL A 26 -13.45 3.36 -3.61
C VAL A 26 -14.93 2.99 -3.64
N ASN A 27 -15.25 1.71 -3.74
CA ASN A 27 -16.62 1.20 -3.70
C ASN A 27 -17.00 0.59 -2.35
N LEU A 28 -16.07 0.58 -1.38
CA LEU A 28 -16.34 0.05 -0.05
C LEU A 28 -17.38 0.91 0.66
N THR A 29 -18.38 0.28 1.28
CA THR A 29 -19.41 0.95 2.06
C THR A 29 -19.20 0.71 3.56
N VAL A 30 -19.89 1.45 4.38
CA VAL A 30 -19.86 1.26 5.85
C VAL A 30 -20.38 -0.13 6.23
N LEU A 31 -21.35 -0.68 5.49
CA LEU A 31 -21.89 -2.04 5.70
C LEU A 31 -20.85 -3.16 5.47
N SER A 32 -19.73 -2.85 4.83
CA SER A 32 -18.70 -3.87 4.51
C SER A 32 -17.94 -4.39 5.73
N LYS A 33 -18.14 -3.80 6.92
CA LYS A 33 -17.54 -4.27 8.16
C LYS A 33 -18.47 -5.31 8.82
N ASP A 34 -18.03 -6.56 8.83
CA ASP A 34 -18.68 -7.64 9.59
C ASP A 34 -17.87 -7.93 10.87
N PHE A 35 -18.56 -8.27 11.94
CA PHE A 35 -17.98 -8.73 13.17
C PHE A 35 -18.15 -10.25 13.28
N ILE A 36 -17.02 -10.94 13.38
CA ILE A 36 -17.02 -12.37 13.72
C ILE A 36 -16.92 -12.48 15.25
N SER A 37 -17.89 -13.13 15.85
CA SER A 37 -17.84 -13.50 17.27
C SER A 37 -16.81 -14.62 17.45
N GLY A 38 -15.62 -14.30 17.91
CA GLY A 38 -14.53 -15.24 18.18
C GLY A 38 -14.17 -15.24 19.67
N GLY A 39 -14.93 -15.92 20.52
CA GLY A 39 -14.65 -16.00 21.96
C GLY A 39 -14.57 -14.62 22.63
N ASP A 40 -13.55 -14.39 23.45
CA ASP A 40 -13.37 -13.14 24.23
C ASP A 40 -12.91 -11.94 23.38
N ARG A 41 -12.58 -12.12 22.08
CA ARG A 41 -12.16 -11.04 21.18
C ARG A 41 -13.13 -10.94 20.02
N LYS A 42 -13.75 -9.77 19.88
CA LYS A 42 -14.46 -9.40 18.64
C LYS A 42 -13.41 -9.14 17.55
N LEU A 43 -13.19 -10.12 16.68
CA LEU A 43 -12.40 -9.93 15.48
C LEU A 43 -13.33 -9.39 14.39
N GLY A 44 -13.00 -8.23 13.83
CA GLY A 44 -13.70 -7.68 12.69
C GLY A 44 -13.11 -8.19 11.38
N GLU A 45 -13.94 -8.33 10.37
CA GLU A 45 -13.53 -8.56 8.98
C GLU A 45 -14.15 -7.51 8.07
N ILE A 46 -13.42 -7.17 7.01
CA ILE A 46 -13.98 -6.45 5.87
C ILE A 46 -14.45 -7.49 4.87
N LYS A 47 -15.74 -7.45 4.58
CA LYS A 47 -16.40 -8.31 3.59
C LYS A 47 -16.80 -7.50 2.38
N TYR A 48 -16.34 -7.91 1.21
CA TYR A 48 -16.69 -7.24 -0.05
C TYR A 48 -16.63 -8.19 -1.24
N THR A 49 -17.39 -7.88 -2.28
CA THR A 49 -17.28 -8.58 -3.56
C THR A 49 -16.35 -7.80 -4.48
N SER A 50 -15.27 -8.45 -4.94
CA SER A 50 -14.33 -7.83 -5.85
C SER A 50 -14.97 -7.52 -7.19
N ILE A 51 -14.89 -6.28 -7.64
CA ILE A 51 -15.46 -5.82 -8.91
C ILE A 51 -14.85 -6.54 -10.11
N LYS A 52 -13.54 -6.81 -10.07
CA LYS A 52 -12.83 -7.44 -11.20
C LYS A 52 -13.12 -8.93 -11.35
N THR A 53 -13.27 -9.65 -10.24
CA THR A 53 -13.33 -11.13 -10.24
C THR A 53 -14.68 -11.66 -9.80
N ASN A 54 -15.59 -10.80 -9.38
CA ASN A 54 -16.89 -11.13 -8.79
C ASN A 54 -16.79 -12.19 -7.67
N THR A 55 -15.67 -12.13 -6.91
CA THR A 55 -15.37 -13.06 -5.82
C THR A 55 -15.63 -12.37 -4.49
N LEU A 56 -16.34 -13.06 -3.59
CA LEU A 56 -16.52 -12.61 -2.22
C LEU A 56 -15.20 -12.78 -1.46
N ILE A 57 -14.77 -11.72 -0.81
CA ILE A 57 -13.47 -11.63 -0.13
C ILE A 57 -13.68 -11.20 1.31
N TYR A 58 -12.92 -11.82 2.20
CA TYR A 58 -12.86 -11.49 3.62
C TYR A 58 -11.43 -11.09 3.97
N VAL A 59 -11.26 -9.95 4.62
CA VAL A 59 -9.96 -9.45 5.07
C VAL A 59 -10.05 -9.12 6.56
N PRO A 60 -9.23 -9.78 7.41
CA PRO A 60 -9.22 -9.48 8.84
C PRO A 60 -8.89 -8.00 9.10
N ILE A 61 -9.60 -7.43 10.07
CA ILE A 61 -9.35 -6.07 10.54
C ILE A 61 -8.22 -6.11 11.57
N VAL A 62 -7.25 -5.22 11.40
CA VAL A 62 -6.21 -4.91 12.39
C VAL A 62 -6.40 -3.48 12.91
N ASN A 63 -5.81 -3.15 14.04
CA ASN A 63 -6.00 -1.85 14.72
C ASN A 63 -5.94 -0.63 13.79
N ILE A 64 -4.99 -0.63 12.85
CA ILE A 64 -4.83 0.49 11.90
C ILE A 64 -6.03 0.58 10.95
N THR A 65 -6.50 -0.54 10.41
CA THR A 65 -7.67 -0.55 9.53
C THR A 65 -8.95 -0.28 10.30
N GLU A 66 -9.02 -0.67 11.56
CA GLU A 66 -10.14 -0.34 12.45
C GLU A 66 -10.22 1.17 12.70
N ASN A 67 -9.13 1.80 13.09
CA ASN A 67 -9.05 3.25 13.30
C ASN A 67 -9.41 4.02 12.01
N LEU A 68 -8.93 3.58 10.85
CA LEU A 68 -9.29 4.18 9.58
C LEU A 68 -10.76 3.98 9.24
N PHE A 69 -11.30 2.80 9.54
CA PHE A 69 -12.72 2.52 9.32
C PHE A 69 -13.59 3.43 10.20
N GLU A 70 -13.30 3.53 11.48
CA GLU A 70 -14.02 4.41 12.43
C GLU A 70 -13.92 5.88 12.00
N LYS A 71 -12.72 6.34 11.64
CA LYS A 71 -12.48 7.70 11.15
C LYS A 71 -13.39 8.08 9.99
N TYR A 72 -13.57 7.17 9.03
CA TYR A 72 -14.29 7.46 7.79
C TYR A 72 -15.77 7.02 7.81
N SER A 73 -16.18 6.18 8.74
CA SER A 73 -17.58 5.75 8.89
C SER A 73 -18.38 6.65 9.84
N SER A 74 -17.71 7.44 10.68
CA SER A 74 -18.39 8.31 11.65
C SER A 74 -19.41 9.24 10.98
N GLY A 75 -20.66 9.18 11.47
CA GLY A 75 -21.78 9.98 10.95
C GLY A 75 -22.33 9.54 9.61
N LYS A 76 -21.95 8.36 9.11
CA LYS A 76 -22.45 7.78 7.85
C LYS A 76 -23.46 6.66 8.07
N SER A 77 -24.42 6.55 7.18
CA SER A 77 -25.32 5.38 7.08
C SER A 77 -24.61 4.18 6.42
N ALA A 78 -25.16 2.98 6.62
CA ALA A 78 -24.56 1.72 6.20
C ALA A 78 -24.28 1.62 4.69
N ASP A 79 -25.10 2.23 3.87
CA ASP A 79 -25.05 2.24 2.40
C ASP A 79 -24.08 3.26 1.82
N GLN A 80 -23.60 4.21 2.63
CA GLN A 80 -22.67 5.23 2.19
C GLN A 80 -21.25 4.69 1.98
N TYR A 81 -20.53 5.28 1.03
CA TYR A 81 -19.14 4.92 0.78
C TYR A 81 -18.26 5.27 1.98
N LEU A 82 -17.37 4.31 2.33
CA LEU A 82 -16.45 4.50 3.45
C LEU A 82 -15.54 5.70 3.22
N PHE A 83 -14.86 5.76 2.08
CA PHE A 83 -13.98 6.89 1.77
C PHE A 83 -14.77 8.08 1.18
N PRO A 84 -14.28 9.32 1.41
CA PRO A 84 -14.97 10.52 0.94
C PRO A 84 -15.11 10.57 -0.57
N LEU A 85 -16.21 11.14 -1.03
CA LEU A 85 -16.38 11.56 -2.41
C LEU A 85 -15.62 12.87 -2.66
N THR A 86 -15.41 13.21 -3.94
CA THR A 86 -14.89 14.51 -4.34
C THR A 86 -15.93 15.61 -4.06
N GLU A 87 -15.53 16.88 -4.13
CA GLU A 87 -16.44 18.01 -3.98
C GLU A 87 -17.61 17.98 -4.96
N SER A 88 -17.41 17.39 -6.15
CA SER A 88 -18.46 17.16 -7.15
C SER A 88 -19.31 15.91 -6.90
N GLY A 89 -19.21 15.26 -5.74
CA GLY A 89 -19.98 14.07 -5.38
C GLY A 89 -19.54 12.78 -6.07
N ASN A 90 -18.43 12.80 -6.83
CA ASN A 90 -17.93 11.61 -7.53
C ASN A 90 -16.92 10.84 -6.69
N LYS A 91 -16.76 9.55 -6.97
CA LYS A 91 -15.67 8.74 -6.42
C LYS A 91 -14.30 9.28 -6.87
N ILE A 92 -13.30 9.15 -6.02
CA ILE A 92 -11.92 9.48 -6.39
C ILE A 92 -11.50 8.63 -7.60
N SER A 93 -10.97 9.27 -8.64
CA SER A 93 -10.49 8.57 -9.83
C SER A 93 -9.10 7.95 -9.60
N ASN A 94 -8.78 6.89 -10.37
CA ASN A 94 -7.48 6.25 -10.31
C ASN A 94 -6.33 7.21 -10.72
N GLN A 95 -6.58 8.11 -11.65
CA GLN A 95 -5.63 9.15 -12.03
C GLN A 95 -5.35 10.10 -10.87
N LYS A 96 -6.40 10.54 -10.17
CA LYS A 96 -6.29 11.48 -9.05
C LYS A 96 -5.53 10.86 -7.88
N ILE A 97 -5.85 9.63 -7.48
CA ILE A 97 -5.12 8.96 -6.40
C ILE A 97 -3.66 8.71 -6.78
N ASN A 98 -3.37 8.24 -8.00
CA ASN A 98 -1.99 8.01 -8.44
C ASN A 98 -1.15 9.28 -8.44
N LYS A 99 -1.71 10.41 -8.88
CA LYS A 99 -1.05 11.72 -8.80
C LYS A 99 -0.65 12.07 -7.37
N HIS A 100 -1.57 11.93 -6.43
CA HIS A 100 -1.31 12.27 -5.03
C HIS A 100 -0.38 11.28 -4.33
N ILE A 101 -0.47 9.97 -4.63
CA ILE A 101 0.47 8.98 -4.12
C ILE A 101 1.90 9.31 -4.57
N LYS A 102 2.10 9.62 -5.85
CA LYS A 102 3.40 10.04 -6.38
C LYS A 102 3.93 11.28 -5.67
N GLU A 103 3.10 12.27 -5.49
CA GLU A 103 3.45 13.50 -4.76
C GLU A 103 3.84 13.21 -3.31
N ILE A 104 3.06 12.38 -2.59
CA ILE A 104 3.36 11.94 -1.23
C ILE A 104 4.74 11.24 -1.21
N CYS A 105 4.96 10.27 -2.10
CA CYS A 105 6.23 9.52 -2.16
C CYS A 105 7.41 10.42 -2.50
N ARG A 106 7.23 11.42 -3.37
CA ARG A 106 8.24 12.43 -3.67
C ARG A 106 8.60 13.26 -2.44
N ILE A 107 7.60 13.69 -1.67
CA ILE A 107 7.80 14.53 -0.47
C ILE A 107 8.50 13.75 0.64
N ILE A 108 8.19 12.46 0.82
CA ILE A 108 8.84 11.61 1.84
C ILE A 108 10.21 11.08 1.40
N GLY A 109 10.68 11.41 0.18
CA GLY A 109 12.05 11.17 -0.26
C GLY A 109 12.29 9.84 -0.97
N PHE A 110 11.30 9.25 -1.65
CA PHE A 110 11.49 8.05 -2.48
C PHE A 110 12.24 8.41 -3.77
N ASN A 111 13.51 8.83 -3.63
CA ASN A 111 14.33 9.36 -4.71
C ASN A 111 15.29 8.33 -5.32
N THR A 112 15.31 7.09 -4.82
CA THR A 112 16.16 6.04 -5.39
C THR A 112 15.87 5.89 -6.89
N MET A 113 16.90 5.93 -7.72
CA MET A 113 16.78 5.79 -9.17
C MET A 113 16.55 4.33 -9.53
N VAL A 114 15.49 4.04 -10.24
CA VAL A 114 15.10 2.70 -10.68
C VAL A 114 15.00 2.66 -12.20
N LYS A 115 15.59 1.62 -12.80
CA LYS A 115 15.40 1.27 -14.20
C LYS A 115 14.27 0.25 -14.29
N ASN A 116 13.28 0.55 -15.08
CA ASN A 116 12.18 -0.37 -15.36
C ASN A 116 11.73 -0.13 -16.80
N PRO A 117 12.15 -0.98 -17.76
CA PRO A 117 11.81 -0.81 -19.16
C PRO A 117 10.31 -0.99 -19.37
N ASP A 118 9.74 -0.28 -20.33
CA ASP A 118 8.42 -0.61 -20.84
C ASP A 118 8.47 -1.95 -21.59
N PHE A 119 7.37 -2.68 -21.58
CA PHE A 119 7.27 -3.98 -22.24
C PHE A 119 6.31 -3.90 -23.43
N GLY A 120 6.73 -4.47 -24.55
CA GLY A 120 5.89 -4.62 -25.72
C GLY A 120 4.74 -5.62 -25.51
N SER A 121 3.86 -5.73 -26.49
CA SER A 121 2.75 -6.69 -26.47
C SER A 121 3.23 -8.15 -26.50
N ASP A 122 4.45 -8.39 -26.95
CA ASP A 122 5.17 -9.66 -26.93
C ASP A 122 5.80 -10.00 -25.57
N GLY A 123 5.73 -9.08 -24.61
CA GLY A 123 6.31 -9.21 -23.27
C GLY A 123 7.82 -8.98 -23.21
N LEU A 124 8.44 -8.47 -24.29
CA LEU A 124 9.85 -8.11 -24.31
C LEU A 124 10.07 -6.65 -23.92
N PRO A 125 11.21 -6.33 -23.27
CA PRO A 125 11.55 -4.94 -22.95
C PRO A 125 11.70 -4.11 -24.22
N ILE A 126 11.12 -2.92 -24.24
CA ILE A 126 11.29 -1.96 -25.34
C ILE A 126 12.62 -1.24 -25.15
N GLU A 127 13.50 -1.37 -26.13
CA GLU A 127 14.84 -0.76 -26.10
C GLU A 127 14.74 0.76 -25.95
N GLY A 128 15.62 1.32 -25.12
CA GLY A 128 15.70 2.77 -24.85
C GLY A 128 14.63 3.32 -23.88
N THR A 129 13.73 2.49 -23.37
CA THR A 129 12.72 2.91 -22.38
C THR A 129 13.20 2.72 -20.92
N ASP A 130 14.35 2.10 -20.72
CA ASP A 130 14.96 1.77 -19.41
C ASP A 130 15.67 2.95 -18.74
N LYS A 131 15.33 4.18 -19.13
CA LYS A 131 15.92 5.39 -18.51
C LYS A 131 15.64 5.41 -17.00
N PRO A 132 16.65 5.61 -16.15
CA PRO A 132 16.46 5.68 -14.72
C PRO A 132 15.48 6.80 -14.36
N LYS A 133 14.49 6.47 -13.54
CA LYS A 133 13.57 7.45 -12.96
C LYS A 133 13.51 7.26 -11.45
N PRO A 134 13.24 8.30 -10.67
CA PRO A 134 13.10 8.16 -9.24
C PRO A 134 11.92 7.25 -8.89
N LEU A 135 12.06 6.47 -7.82
CA LEU A 135 11.08 5.45 -7.40
C LEU A 135 9.65 6.01 -7.28
N TRP A 136 9.50 7.27 -6.82
CA TRP A 136 8.19 7.89 -6.68
C TRP A 136 7.43 8.02 -8.03
N GLU A 137 8.11 8.06 -9.17
CA GLU A 137 7.43 8.08 -10.48
C GLU A 137 6.82 6.73 -10.85
N TRP A 138 7.32 5.63 -10.30
CA TRP A 138 6.83 4.28 -10.54
C TRP A 138 5.70 3.86 -9.61
N VAL A 139 5.48 4.64 -8.55
CA VAL A 139 4.47 4.34 -7.54
C VAL A 139 3.07 4.66 -8.06
N GLY A 140 2.11 3.77 -7.75
CA GLY A 140 0.70 3.97 -8.02
C GLY A 140 -0.17 3.13 -7.08
N SER A 141 -1.48 3.22 -7.20
CA SER A 141 -2.43 2.56 -6.30
C SER A 141 -2.24 1.04 -6.18
N HIS A 142 -1.76 0.39 -7.24
CA HIS A 142 -1.55 -1.06 -7.24
C HIS A 142 -0.41 -1.52 -6.32
N ILE A 143 0.49 -0.60 -5.96
CA ILE A 143 1.64 -0.94 -5.12
C ILE A 143 1.21 -1.34 -3.70
N GLY A 144 0.13 -0.76 -3.16
CA GLY A 144 -0.43 -1.17 -1.87
C GLY A 144 -0.72 -2.66 -1.82
N ARG A 145 -1.40 -3.17 -2.84
CA ARG A 145 -1.69 -4.61 -2.97
C ARG A 145 -0.44 -5.47 -3.15
N ARG A 146 0.54 -5.00 -3.92
CA ARG A 146 1.84 -5.69 -4.06
C ARG A 146 2.56 -5.76 -2.71
N ARG A 147 2.55 -4.67 -1.94
CA ARG A 147 3.14 -4.63 -0.59
C ARG A 147 2.47 -5.61 0.36
N PHE A 148 1.13 -5.67 0.37
CA PHE A 148 0.38 -6.65 1.15
C PHE A 148 0.81 -8.09 0.84
N MET A 149 0.79 -8.46 -0.43
CA MET A 149 1.19 -9.81 -0.86
C MET A 149 2.61 -10.14 -0.43
N ARG A 150 3.56 -9.22 -0.69
CA ARG A 150 4.96 -9.41 -0.33
C ARG A 150 5.14 -9.59 1.16
N TYR A 151 4.54 -8.73 1.98
CA TYR A 151 4.59 -8.83 3.44
C TYR A 151 4.13 -10.21 3.93
N HIS A 152 2.99 -10.68 3.46
CA HIS A 152 2.46 -11.98 3.87
C HIS A 152 3.32 -13.15 3.40
N ILE A 153 3.90 -13.08 2.21
CA ILE A 153 4.83 -14.10 1.72
C ILE A 153 6.10 -14.11 2.56
N GLU A 154 6.69 -12.95 2.87
CA GLU A 154 7.87 -12.81 3.74
C GLU A 154 7.61 -13.34 5.15
N LYS A 155 6.40 -13.20 5.66
CA LYS A 155 5.95 -13.75 6.95
C LYS A 155 5.62 -15.25 6.89
N GLY A 156 5.71 -15.89 5.75
CA GLY A 156 5.39 -17.30 5.59
C GLY A 156 3.89 -17.63 5.60
N THR A 157 3.02 -16.63 5.40
CA THR A 157 1.58 -16.87 5.29
C THR A 157 1.30 -17.82 4.13
N PRO A 158 0.49 -18.87 4.31
CA PRO A 158 0.17 -19.81 3.24
C PRO A 158 -0.44 -19.11 2.01
N VAL A 159 -0.02 -19.51 0.80
CA VAL A 159 -0.44 -18.86 -0.46
C VAL A 159 -1.96 -18.88 -0.63
N HIS A 160 -2.63 -19.96 -0.25
CA HIS A 160 -4.09 -20.04 -0.34
C HIS A 160 -4.77 -18.99 0.54
N THR A 161 -4.22 -18.71 1.72
CA THR A 161 -4.72 -17.65 2.63
C THR A 161 -4.54 -16.26 2.01
N ILE A 162 -3.36 -15.99 1.42
CA ILE A 162 -3.13 -14.71 0.72
C ILE A 162 -4.08 -14.58 -0.48
N LYS A 163 -4.30 -15.66 -1.21
CA LYS A 163 -5.25 -15.69 -2.34
C LYS A 163 -6.68 -15.40 -1.90
N SER A 164 -7.13 -15.97 -0.79
CA SER A 164 -8.50 -15.73 -0.26
C SER A 164 -8.70 -14.25 0.13
N MET A 165 -7.70 -13.65 0.79
CA MET A 165 -7.75 -12.21 1.18
C MET A 165 -7.62 -11.27 -0.01
N THR A 166 -7.03 -11.70 -1.10
CA THR A 166 -6.79 -10.83 -2.27
C THR A 166 -7.67 -11.15 -3.46
N GLY A 167 -8.42 -12.25 -3.44
CA GLY A 167 -9.26 -12.68 -4.57
C GLY A 167 -8.47 -13.02 -5.84
N HIS A 168 -7.27 -13.62 -5.69
CA HIS A 168 -6.52 -14.16 -6.83
C HIS A 168 -6.97 -15.59 -7.13
N THR A 169 -7.35 -15.84 -8.37
CA THR A 169 -7.73 -17.18 -8.85
C THR A 169 -6.50 -18.02 -9.25
N SER A 170 -5.45 -17.38 -9.78
CA SER A 170 -4.23 -18.05 -10.26
C SER A 170 -3.07 -17.92 -9.25
N THR A 171 -2.24 -18.96 -9.13
CA THR A 171 -0.98 -18.94 -8.37
C THR A 171 0.18 -18.33 -9.14
N ARG A 172 0.10 -18.26 -10.48
CA ARG A 172 1.17 -17.73 -11.35
C ARG A 172 1.63 -16.32 -10.97
N VAL A 173 0.69 -15.48 -10.44
CA VAL A 173 1.01 -14.14 -9.96
C VAL A 173 1.97 -14.18 -8.76
N PHE A 174 1.88 -15.24 -7.93
CA PHE A 174 2.71 -15.38 -6.74
C PHE A 174 4.11 -15.93 -7.04
N GLU A 175 4.26 -16.68 -8.14
CA GLU A 175 5.56 -17.27 -8.54
C GLU A 175 6.65 -16.21 -8.70
N LYS A 176 6.30 -15.06 -9.25
CA LYS A 176 7.22 -13.91 -9.37
C LYS A 176 7.72 -13.41 -8.01
N TYR A 177 6.86 -13.38 -7.02
CA TYR A 177 7.23 -12.94 -5.66
C TYR A 177 8.07 -14.00 -4.93
N PHE A 178 7.80 -15.29 -5.14
CA PHE A 178 8.58 -16.37 -4.55
C PHE A 178 10.01 -16.42 -5.10
N SER A 179 10.22 -16.19 -6.38
CA SER A 179 11.57 -16.17 -6.96
C SER A 179 12.43 -15.06 -6.37
N ILE A 180 11.85 -13.86 -6.18
CA ILE A 180 12.53 -12.71 -5.56
C ILE A 180 12.92 -13.02 -4.10
N ILE A 181 11.99 -13.60 -3.32
CA ILE A 181 12.25 -13.94 -1.92
C ILE A 181 13.26 -15.07 -1.78
N LYS A 182 13.26 -16.04 -2.70
CA LYS A 182 14.26 -17.10 -2.70
C LYS A 182 15.67 -16.54 -2.90
N SER A 183 15.85 -15.57 -3.79
CA SER A 183 17.13 -14.88 -3.99
C SER A 183 17.54 -14.06 -2.75
N ASP A 184 16.60 -13.39 -2.11
CA ASP A 184 16.86 -12.61 -0.89
C ASP A 184 17.18 -13.52 0.33
N ARG A 185 16.53 -14.70 0.44
CA ARG A 185 16.87 -15.69 1.46
C ARG A 185 18.28 -16.24 1.30
N MET A 186 18.72 -16.49 0.06
CA MET A 186 20.10 -16.93 -0.19
C MET A 186 21.11 -15.85 0.18
N LYS A 187 20.81 -14.57 -0.11
CA LYS A 187 21.63 -13.43 0.31
C LYS A 187 21.61 -13.22 1.83
N SER A 188 20.48 -13.46 2.51
CA SER A 188 20.38 -13.32 3.97
C SER A 188 21.06 -14.46 4.73
N MET A 189 21.35 -15.59 4.10
CA MET A 189 22.17 -16.64 4.68
C MET A 189 23.67 -16.27 4.71
N ASP A 190 24.11 -15.37 3.81
CA ASP A 190 25.48 -14.82 3.81
C ASP A 190 25.68 -13.72 4.85
N TYR A 191 24.61 -13.11 5.38
CA TYR A 191 24.66 -12.15 6.48
C TYR A 191 24.39 -12.89 7.78
N GLY A 192 25.45 -13.45 8.39
CA GLY A 192 25.37 -14.05 9.73
C GLY A 192 24.69 -13.10 10.71
N TYR A 193 23.64 -13.57 11.33
CA TYR A 193 22.96 -13.10 12.54
C TYR A 193 23.50 -11.82 13.21
N THR A 194 23.26 -10.67 12.64
CA THR A 194 23.42 -9.38 13.32
C THR A 194 22.29 -8.44 12.93
N LEU A 195 21.11 -8.69 13.55
CA LEU A 195 19.89 -7.91 13.30
C LEU A 195 19.79 -6.64 14.18
N ASP A 196 20.78 -6.31 15.00
CA ASP A 196 20.62 -5.27 16.03
C ASP A 196 21.30 -3.92 15.74
N GLU A 197 22.07 -3.75 14.69
CA GLU A 197 22.77 -2.47 14.46
C GLU A 197 22.23 -1.58 13.34
N GLY A 198 21.24 -2.05 12.57
CA GLY A 198 20.71 -1.33 11.41
C GLY A 198 19.64 -0.28 11.72
N PHE A 199 18.97 -0.37 12.86
CA PHE A 199 17.78 0.42 13.16
C PHE A 199 18.03 1.85 13.65
N SER A 200 19.21 2.17 14.16
CA SER A 200 19.50 3.46 14.80
C SER A 200 20.00 4.57 13.87
N LYS A 201 20.36 4.27 12.62
CA LYS A 201 21.00 5.25 11.70
C LYS A 201 20.08 5.93 10.68
N ILE A 202 18.81 5.53 10.57
CA ILE A 202 17.90 6.07 9.53
C ILE A 202 17.10 7.29 10.00
N THR A 203 17.12 7.63 11.27
CA THR A 203 16.25 8.66 11.84
C THR A 203 16.73 10.11 11.69
N SER A 204 17.92 10.38 11.17
CA SER A 204 18.49 11.75 11.21
C SER A 204 18.51 12.54 9.90
N ASN A 205 18.26 11.95 8.73
CA ASN A 205 18.53 12.65 7.47
C ASN A 205 17.49 12.42 6.39
N VAL A 206 16.24 12.84 6.53
CA VAL A 206 15.37 12.93 5.33
C VAL A 206 14.30 14.02 5.46
N ILE A 207 14.67 15.23 5.28
CA ILE A 207 13.83 16.25 4.63
C ILE A 207 14.74 16.89 3.58
N ASP A 208 14.44 16.67 2.30
CA ASP A 208 15.18 17.28 1.20
C ASP A 208 15.11 18.83 1.33
N PRO A 209 16.25 19.52 1.55
CA PRO A 209 16.25 20.97 1.70
C PRO A 209 15.91 21.73 0.41
N LYS A 210 15.73 21.04 -0.73
CA LYS A 210 15.40 21.64 -2.02
C LYS A 210 13.91 21.88 -2.27
N ILE A 211 13.03 21.54 -1.33
CA ILE A 211 11.60 21.89 -1.44
C ILE A 211 11.45 23.38 -1.13
N LYS A 212 11.71 24.23 -2.12
CA LYS A 212 11.40 25.66 -2.08
C LYS A 212 9.87 25.84 -2.12
N GLY A 213 9.28 26.02 -0.98
CA GLY A 213 7.88 26.28 -0.77
C GLY A 213 7.49 25.67 0.57
N GLY A 214 7.49 26.48 1.63
CA GLY A 214 7.32 26.01 3.00
C GLY A 214 6.10 25.12 3.15
N LEU A 215 6.32 23.91 3.56
CA LEU A 215 5.24 23.00 3.97
C LEU A 215 4.51 23.67 5.17
N THR A 216 3.19 23.77 5.09
CA THR A 216 2.40 24.21 6.23
C THR A 216 2.64 23.27 7.41
N PRO A 217 2.54 23.75 8.67
CA PRO A 217 2.74 22.91 9.87
C PRO A 217 1.95 21.62 9.82
N ARG A 218 0.70 21.66 9.37
CA ARG A 218 -0.18 20.50 9.22
C ARG A 218 0.31 19.51 8.14
N LYS A 219 0.91 20.00 7.06
CA LYS A 219 1.49 19.15 6.02
C LYS A 219 2.75 18.44 6.51
N LYS A 220 3.54 19.09 7.38
CA LYS A 220 4.68 18.49 8.06
C LYS A 220 4.25 17.39 9.04
N GLU A 221 3.22 17.64 9.82
CA GLU A 221 2.67 16.71 10.79
C GLU A 221 2.15 15.43 10.09
N LEU A 222 1.35 15.58 9.02
CA LEU A 222 0.87 14.47 8.20
C LEU A 222 1.99 13.64 7.57
N LEU A 223 3.08 14.29 7.19
CA LEU A 223 4.26 13.62 6.65
C LEU A 223 5.04 12.88 7.73
N LEU A 224 5.10 13.41 8.95
CA LEU A 224 5.68 12.74 10.11
C LEU A 224 4.86 11.52 10.52
N GLU A 225 3.53 11.60 10.52
CA GLU A 225 2.64 10.46 10.75
C GLU A 225 2.80 9.38 9.67
N LEU A 226 2.91 9.78 8.39
CA LEU A 226 3.18 8.86 7.30
C LEU A 226 4.56 8.20 7.47
N LYS A 227 5.57 8.96 7.87
CA LYS A 227 6.91 8.45 8.18
C LYS A 227 6.88 7.48 9.36
N SER A 228 6.12 7.77 10.41
CA SER A 228 5.90 6.85 11.53
C SER A 228 5.24 5.55 11.07
N SER A 229 4.29 5.61 10.15
CA SER A 229 3.66 4.42 9.52
C SER A 229 4.64 3.66 8.61
N LEU A 230 5.59 4.36 8.01
CA LEU A 230 6.72 3.80 7.27
C LEU A 230 7.69 3.06 8.21
N ASP A 231 8.06 3.70 9.33
CA ASP A 231 8.99 3.16 10.32
C ASP A 231 8.42 1.94 11.06
N MET A 232 7.08 1.81 11.13
CA MET A 232 6.41 0.57 11.60
C MET A 232 6.46 -0.59 10.57
N GLY A 233 7.24 -0.48 9.51
CA GLY A 233 7.45 -1.53 8.51
C GLY A 233 6.29 -1.72 7.52
N ILE A 234 5.31 -0.83 7.53
CA ILE A 234 4.17 -0.89 6.60
C ILE A 234 4.60 -0.52 5.18
N ILE A 235 5.57 0.41 5.07
CA ILE A 235 6.06 0.91 3.79
C ILE A 235 7.58 1.19 3.90
N HIS A 236 8.42 0.32 3.40
CA HIS A 236 9.87 0.51 3.36
C HIS A 236 10.32 0.81 1.93
N GLU A 237 11.15 1.85 1.69
CA GLU A 237 11.57 2.26 0.34
C GLU A 237 12.21 1.12 -0.45
N GLU A 238 13.08 0.33 0.17
CA GLU A 238 13.71 -0.82 -0.48
C GLU A 238 12.72 -1.92 -0.88
N GLN A 239 11.69 -2.14 -0.05
CA GLN A 239 10.66 -3.12 -0.36
C GLN A 239 9.74 -2.64 -1.49
N TRP A 240 9.58 -1.32 -1.62
CA TRP A 240 8.86 -0.72 -2.73
C TRP A 240 9.65 -0.77 -4.03
N LYS A 241 10.94 -0.50 -4.00
CA LYS A 241 11.84 -0.65 -5.12
C LYS A 241 11.74 -2.06 -5.73
N LYS A 242 11.87 -3.09 -4.90
CA LYS A 242 11.73 -4.48 -5.32
C LYS A 242 10.31 -4.87 -5.77
N SER A 243 9.29 -4.08 -5.48
CA SER A 243 7.90 -4.30 -5.93
C SER A 243 7.62 -3.64 -7.28
N VAL A 244 8.51 -2.76 -7.74
CA VAL A 244 8.44 -2.08 -9.04
C VAL A 244 9.28 -2.83 -10.07
N GLU A 245 10.42 -3.41 -9.66
CA GLU A 245 11.22 -4.35 -10.45
C GLU A 245 10.48 -5.69 -10.65
#